data_89478df2c576e9f5f5b3599a4b392a91
#
_entry.id   89478df2c576e9f5f5b3599a4b392a91
#
_cell.length_a   1.000
_cell.length_b   1.000
_cell.length_c   1.000
_cell.angle_alpha   90.00
_cell.angle_beta   90.00
_cell.angle_gamma   90.00
#
_symmetry.space_group_name_H-M   'P 1'
#
loop_
_entity.id
_entity.type
_entity.pdbx_description
1 polymer ?
#
loop_
_entity_poly.entity_id
_entity_poly.type
_entity_poly.pdbx_seq_one_letter_code
_entity_poly.pdbx_strand_id
1 'polypeptide(L)'
;LNRILAIAMLAIVSFSTNIAFADADKDKKQAEIQASVEQTLTDFYKASPKLKDAVKNAPGYGVFTTYGLSFLVGGSGGTGLVHDNKTKKDTYMSLAQASAGLQIGASETRYLFVFKDAKAMQSFIESGWEAGAEGGAGAGAGKKAAGGTVGEFTGGKLYSLTKTGFQAGGAFAGTKFWKDKE
;
A
#
# COMPACT_ATOMS: atom_id res chain seq x y z
N LEU A 1 -12.92 -8.67 -53.76
CA LEU A 1 -13.04 -9.57 -52.59
C LEU A 1 -11.75 -9.60 -51.76
N ASN A 2 -10.59 -9.66 -52.43
CA ASN A 2 -9.27 -9.78 -51.77
C ASN A 2 -8.79 -8.52 -51.00
N ARG A 3 -9.29 -7.32 -51.34
CA ARG A 3 -8.87 -6.07 -50.67
C ARG A 3 -9.57 -5.84 -49.34
N ILE A 4 -10.78 -6.37 -49.14
CA ILE A 4 -11.53 -6.26 -47.88
C ILE A 4 -10.99 -7.20 -46.83
N LEU A 5 -10.52 -8.40 -47.23
CA LEU A 5 -9.86 -9.35 -46.32
C LEU A 5 -8.51 -8.86 -45.77
N ALA A 6 -7.73 -8.10 -46.58
CA ALA A 6 -6.44 -7.56 -46.15
C ALA A 6 -6.61 -6.46 -45.08
N ILE A 7 -7.66 -5.63 -45.17
CA ILE A 7 -7.93 -4.58 -44.18
C ILE A 7 -8.42 -5.15 -42.83
N ALA A 8 -9.20 -6.26 -42.88
CA ALA A 8 -9.67 -6.93 -41.67
C ALA A 8 -8.51 -7.62 -40.90
N MET A 9 -7.53 -8.20 -41.58
CA MET A 9 -6.35 -8.78 -40.94
C MET A 9 -5.43 -7.74 -40.30
N LEU A 10 -5.27 -6.55 -40.89
CA LEU A 10 -4.43 -5.50 -40.32
C LEU A 10 -5.01 -4.91 -39.04
N ALA A 11 -6.36 -4.83 -38.93
CA ALA A 11 -7.05 -4.36 -37.74
C ALA A 11 -6.94 -5.32 -36.53
N ILE A 12 -6.91 -6.64 -36.78
CA ILE A 12 -6.79 -7.66 -35.74
C ILE A 12 -5.37 -7.69 -35.13
N VAL A 13 -4.34 -7.50 -35.94
CA VAL A 13 -2.93 -7.45 -35.48
C VAL A 13 -2.66 -6.23 -34.60
N SER A 14 -3.27 -5.08 -34.93
CA SER A 14 -3.08 -3.85 -34.14
C SER A 14 -3.76 -3.90 -32.76
N PHE A 15 -4.79 -4.71 -32.58
CA PHE A 15 -5.49 -4.85 -31.30
C PHE A 15 -4.76 -5.81 -30.36
N SER A 16 -4.10 -6.83 -30.90
CA SER A 16 -3.35 -7.83 -30.12
C SER A 16 -2.06 -7.27 -29.51
N THR A 17 -1.39 -6.32 -30.15
CA THR A 17 -0.15 -5.73 -29.66
C THR A 17 -0.37 -4.80 -28.45
N ASN A 18 -1.48 -4.06 -28.41
CA ASN A 18 -1.76 -3.15 -27.29
C ASN A 18 -2.09 -3.90 -25.98
N ILE A 19 -2.71 -5.07 -26.05
CA ILE A 19 -3.00 -5.91 -24.88
C ILE A 19 -1.71 -6.47 -24.29
N ALA A 20 -0.79 -6.96 -25.13
CA ALA A 20 0.47 -7.54 -24.68
C ALA A 20 1.39 -6.53 -23.95
N PHE A 21 1.40 -5.26 -24.39
CA PHE A 21 2.16 -4.20 -23.73
C PHE A 21 1.55 -3.79 -22.39
N ALA A 22 0.22 -3.70 -22.30
CA ALA A 22 -0.47 -3.37 -21.05
C ALA A 22 -0.27 -4.43 -19.97
N ASP A 23 -0.28 -5.71 -20.33
CA ASP A 23 -0.02 -6.82 -19.40
C ASP A 23 1.44 -6.83 -18.93
N ALA A 24 2.40 -6.60 -19.82
CA ALA A 24 3.81 -6.55 -19.45
C ALA A 24 4.14 -5.39 -18.49
N ASP A 25 3.53 -4.24 -18.68
CA ASP A 25 3.70 -3.08 -17.79
C ASP A 25 3.05 -3.34 -16.42
N LYS A 26 1.90 -4.02 -16.37
CA LYS A 26 1.23 -4.43 -15.15
C LYS A 26 2.08 -5.42 -14.37
N ASP A 27 2.59 -6.47 -15.01
CA ASP A 27 3.44 -7.48 -14.39
C ASP A 27 4.72 -6.87 -13.82
N LYS A 28 5.34 -5.95 -14.56
CA LYS A 28 6.52 -5.21 -14.10
C LYS A 28 6.20 -4.38 -12.85
N LYS A 29 5.11 -3.61 -12.87
CA LYS A 29 4.67 -2.82 -11.71
C LYS A 29 4.40 -3.70 -10.50
N GLN A 30 3.76 -4.85 -10.68
CA GLN A 30 3.49 -5.79 -9.59
C GLN A 30 4.78 -6.37 -9.02
N ALA A 31 5.76 -6.74 -9.85
CA ALA A 31 7.06 -7.22 -9.39
C ALA A 31 7.83 -6.14 -8.60
N GLU A 32 7.78 -4.88 -9.02
CA GLU A 32 8.37 -3.76 -8.29
C GLU A 32 7.70 -3.55 -6.93
N ILE A 33 6.37 -3.65 -6.85
CA ILE A 33 5.63 -3.57 -5.59
C ILE A 33 6.03 -4.73 -4.67
N GLN A 34 6.11 -5.96 -5.16
CA GLN A 34 6.52 -7.12 -4.37
C GLN A 34 7.93 -6.95 -3.80
N ALA A 35 8.89 -6.53 -4.62
CA ALA A 35 10.25 -6.26 -4.15
C ALA A 35 10.29 -5.17 -3.06
N SER A 36 9.51 -4.10 -3.22
CA SER A 36 9.38 -3.04 -2.21
C SER A 36 8.76 -3.55 -0.91
N VAL A 37 7.76 -4.43 -1.00
CA VAL A 37 7.09 -5.06 0.15
C VAL A 37 8.07 -5.95 0.93
N GLU A 38 8.84 -6.80 0.26
CA GLU A 38 9.85 -7.66 0.89
C GLU A 38 10.92 -6.85 1.61
N GLN A 39 11.43 -5.80 0.96
CA GLN A 39 12.38 -4.88 1.57
C GLN A 39 11.78 -4.20 2.80
N THR A 40 10.56 -3.72 2.69
CA THR A 40 9.84 -3.04 3.78
C THR A 40 9.63 -3.97 4.98
N LEU A 41 9.17 -5.20 4.75
CA LEU A 41 9.03 -6.22 5.81
C LEU A 41 10.38 -6.51 6.48
N THR A 42 11.44 -6.64 5.70
CA THR A 42 12.80 -6.84 6.22
C THR A 42 13.22 -5.71 7.17
N ASP A 43 12.93 -4.47 6.78
CA ASP A 43 13.29 -3.30 7.61
C ASP A 43 12.43 -3.22 8.89
N PHE A 44 11.13 -3.55 8.80
CA PHE A 44 10.27 -3.68 9.98
C PHE A 44 10.75 -4.78 10.93
N TYR A 45 11.17 -5.93 10.41
CA TYR A 45 11.67 -7.04 11.24
C TYR A 45 13.03 -6.75 11.89
N LYS A 46 13.91 -6.01 11.20
CA LYS A 46 15.16 -5.50 11.80
C LYS A 46 14.87 -4.52 12.94
N ALA A 47 13.90 -3.63 12.73
CA ALA A 47 13.53 -2.63 13.72
C ALA A 47 12.77 -3.24 14.93
N SER A 48 11.97 -4.29 14.70
CA SER A 48 11.24 -5.01 15.73
C SER A 48 11.06 -6.49 15.36
N PRO A 49 11.93 -7.40 15.85
CA PRO A 49 11.84 -8.83 15.53
C PRO A 49 10.50 -9.49 15.87
N LYS A 50 9.79 -8.98 16.89
CA LYS A 50 8.46 -9.47 17.29
C LYS A 50 7.39 -9.30 16.20
N LEU A 51 7.60 -8.37 15.26
CA LEU A 51 6.68 -8.17 14.14
C LEU A 51 6.64 -9.37 13.20
N LYS A 52 7.73 -10.14 13.11
CA LYS A 52 7.77 -11.34 12.27
C LYS A 52 6.71 -12.37 12.72
N ASP A 53 6.60 -12.60 14.02
CA ASP A 53 5.61 -13.51 14.56
C ASP A 53 4.19 -12.93 14.46
N ALA A 54 4.03 -11.63 14.70
CA ALA A 54 2.75 -10.96 14.56
C ALA A 54 2.20 -11.06 13.13
N VAL A 55 3.03 -10.82 12.11
CA VAL A 55 2.68 -10.92 10.70
C VAL A 55 2.36 -12.36 10.30
N LYS A 56 3.17 -13.32 10.76
CA LYS A 56 2.99 -14.74 10.45
C LYS A 56 1.70 -15.32 11.02
N ASN A 57 1.31 -14.89 12.24
CA ASN A 57 0.17 -15.44 12.96
C ASN A 57 -1.14 -14.68 12.67
N ALA A 58 -1.09 -13.54 11.98
CA ALA A 58 -2.26 -12.79 11.57
C ALA A 58 -3.00 -13.48 10.41
N PRO A 59 -4.29 -13.24 10.21
CA PRO A 59 -5.02 -13.69 9.01
C PRO A 59 -4.41 -13.15 7.71
N GLY A 60 -3.83 -11.96 7.79
CA GLY A 60 -3.10 -11.33 6.70
C GLY A 60 -2.49 -10.00 7.15
N TYR A 61 -1.78 -9.38 6.25
CA TYR A 61 -1.10 -8.11 6.49
C TYR A 61 -1.11 -7.23 5.23
N GLY A 62 -1.02 -5.92 5.42
CA GLY A 62 -0.86 -4.96 4.32
C GLY A 62 0.47 -4.23 4.45
N VAL A 63 1.19 -4.07 3.34
CA VAL A 63 2.44 -3.32 3.30
C VAL A 63 2.36 -2.27 2.20
N PHE A 64 2.70 -1.04 2.56
CA PHE A 64 2.62 0.10 1.65
C PHE A 64 3.83 0.99 1.80
N THR A 65 4.27 1.58 0.69
CA THR A 65 5.33 2.59 0.66
C THR A 65 4.83 3.83 -0.02
N THR A 66 5.01 4.99 0.62
CA THR A 66 4.70 6.29 0.03
C THR A 66 5.96 6.98 -0.43
N TYR A 67 5.83 7.69 -1.52
CA TYR A 67 6.83 8.63 -2.02
C TYR A 67 6.16 9.98 -2.22
N GLY A 68 6.70 11.03 -1.65
CA GLY A 68 6.12 12.36 -1.76
C GLY A 68 7.13 13.48 -1.67
N LEU A 69 6.81 14.57 -2.36
CA LEU A 69 7.44 15.87 -2.20
C LEU A 69 6.42 16.76 -1.47
N SER A 70 6.78 17.20 -0.28
CA SER A 70 5.93 18.10 0.51
C SER A 70 6.48 19.52 0.44
N PHE A 71 5.72 20.41 -0.17
CA PHE A 71 5.93 21.86 -0.10
C PHE A 71 4.70 22.43 0.60
N LEU A 72 4.81 23.10 1.73
CA LEU A 72 3.78 23.80 2.53
C LEU A 72 2.35 23.20 2.51
N VAL A 73 1.84 22.84 1.35
CA VAL A 73 0.64 22.02 1.10
C VAL A 73 1.05 20.97 0.09
N GLY A 74 1.17 19.74 0.51
CA GLY A 74 1.66 18.66 -0.33
C GLY A 74 0.83 17.41 -0.20
N GLY A 75 1.01 16.53 -1.18
CA GLY A 75 0.47 15.19 -1.17
C GLY A 75 1.57 14.18 -1.44
N SER A 76 1.40 12.98 -0.96
CA SER A 76 2.18 11.83 -1.35
C SER A 76 1.26 10.74 -1.88
N GLY A 77 1.75 10.02 -2.88
CA GLY A 77 1.13 8.80 -3.38
C GLY A 77 1.97 7.61 -3.00
N GLY A 78 1.39 6.44 -3.08
CA GLY A 78 2.11 5.22 -2.81
C GLY A 78 1.38 4.00 -3.31
N THR A 79 2.07 2.88 -3.26
CA THR A 79 1.57 1.57 -3.66
C THR A 79 1.93 0.54 -2.62
N GLY A 80 1.24 -0.58 -2.66
CA GLY A 80 1.50 -1.72 -1.82
C GLY A 80 0.57 -2.88 -2.12
N LEU A 81 0.51 -3.81 -1.20
CA LEU A 81 -0.41 -4.94 -1.31
C LEU A 81 -0.91 -5.38 0.06
N VAL A 82 -2.04 -6.09 0.04
CA VAL A 82 -2.53 -6.89 1.15
C VAL A 82 -2.32 -8.36 0.82
N HIS A 83 -1.60 -9.07 1.70
CA HIS A 83 -1.35 -10.50 1.63
C HIS A 83 -2.29 -11.27 2.56
N ASP A 84 -3.02 -12.21 2.02
CA ASP A 84 -3.83 -13.15 2.79
C ASP A 84 -2.98 -14.37 3.15
N ASN A 85 -2.69 -14.54 4.44
CA ASN A 85 -1.85 -15.64 4.92
C ASN A 85 -2.46 -17.03 4.71
N LYS A 86 -3.79 -17.12 4.60
CA LYS A 86 -4.52 -18.38 4.39
C LYS A 86 -4.52 -18.82 2.93
N THR A 87 -4.90 -17.89 2.04
CA THR A 87 -5.05 -18.17 0.61
C THR A 87 -3.78 -17.93 -0.20
N LYS A 88 -2.79 -17.25 0.39
CA LYS A 88 -1.55 -16.79 -0.26
C LYS A 88 -1.79 -15.84 -1.43
N LYS A 89 -2.93 -15.18 -1.43
CA LYS A 89 -3.31 -14.21 -2.46
C LYS A 89 -2.80 -12.82 -2.09
N ASP A 90 -2.20 -12.15 -3.05
CA ASP A 90 -1.85 -10.74 -2.99
C ASP A 90 -2.93 -9.89 -3.67
N THR A 91 -3.33 -8.81 -3.02
CA THR A 91 -4.22 -7.80 -3.59
C THR A 91 -3.48 -6.49 -3.63
N TYR A 92 -3.20 -5.99 -4.84
CA TYR A 92 -2.50 -4.73 -5.04
C TYR A 92 -3.42 -3.55 -4.77
N MET A 93 -2.88 -2.56 -4.09
CA MET A 93 -3.62 -1.38 -3.66
C MET A 93 -2.76 -0.13 -3.78
N SER A 94 -3.42 0.99 -3.96
CA SER A 94 -2.81 2.32 -3.98
C SER A 94 -3.22 3.11 -2.75
N LEU A 95 -2.45 4.13 -2.45
CA LEU A 95 -2.78 5.09 -1.41
C LEU A 95 -2.45 6.52 -1.85
N ALA A 96 -3.17 7.48 -1.27
CA ALA A 96 -2.84 8.89 -1.32
C ALA A 96 -2.93 9.48 0.08
N GLN A 97 -2.03 10.39 0.36
CA GLN A 97 -1.98 11.12 1.62
C GLN A 97 -1.95 12.62 1.33
N ALA A 98 -2.91 13.34 1.91
CA ALA A 98 -2.86 14.79 1.95
C ALA A 98 -2.11 15.22 3.21
N SER A 99 -1.04 15.98 3.05
CA SER A 99 -0.31 16.59 4.18
C SER A 99 -0.54 18.08 4.20
N ALA A 100 -1.08 18.58 5.30
CA ALA A 100 -1.09 20.00 5.62
C ALA A 100 -0.10 20.22 6.75
N GLY A 101 1.02 20.90 6.49
CA GLY A 101 2.02 21.22 7.52
C GLY A 101 3.45 21.36 6.98
N LEU A 102 4.32 21.82 7.85
CA LEU A 102 5.72 22.18 7.58
C LEU A 102 6.64 20.94 7.38
N GLN A 103 6.31 20.05 6.46
CA GLN A 103 7.28 19.04 6.01
C GLN A 103 7.83 19.50 4.65
N ILE A 104 9.02 20.05 4.66
CA ILE A 104 9.74 20.42 3.43
C ILE A 104 10.69 19.28 3.09
N GLY A 105 10.53 18.69 1.91
CA GLY A 105 11.45 17.69 1.38
C GLY A 105 10.79 16.43 0.84
N ALA A 106 11.63 15.52 0.34
CA ALA A 106 11.22 14.19 -0.07
C ALA A 106 11.04 13.30 1.15
N SER A 107 9.84 12.77 1.34
CA SER A 107 9.55 11.83 2.43
C SER A 107 9.16 10.47 1.86
N GLU A 108 9.75 9.44 2.42
CA GLU A 108 9.32 8.06 2.22
C GLU A 108 8.80 7.55 3.56
N THR A 109 7.55 7.12 3.56
CA THR A 109 6.94 6.49 4.73
C THR A 109 6.46 5.10 4.34
N ARG A 110 6.76 4.14 5.18
CA ARG A 110 6.37 2.75 5.04
C ARG A 110 5.36 2.39 6.10
N TYR A 111 4.32 1.68 5.69
CA TYR A 111 3.22 1.25 6.55
C TYR A 111 3.13 -0.27 6.56
N LEU A 112 2.91 -0.84 7.75
CA LEU A 112 2.61 -2.25 7.95
C LEU A 112 1.32 -2.37 8.74
N PHE A 113 0.28 -2.90 8.11
CA PHE A 113 -1.00 -3.26 8.70
C PHE A 113 -0.97 -4.72 9.10
N VAL A 114 -1.32 -5.04 10.33
CA VAL A 114 -1.47 -6.41 10.83
C VAL A 114 -2.94 -6.58 11.20
N PHE A 115 -3.69 -7.33 10.40
CA PHE A 115 -5.13 -7.49 10.58
C PHE A 115 -5.46 -8.41 11.74
N LYS A 116 -6.48 -8.05 12.52
CA LYS A 116 -6.93 -8.84 13.69
C LYS A 116 -7.74 -10.06 13.29
N ASP A 117 -8.49 -9.96 12.19
CA ASP A 117 -9.34 -11.02 11.66
C ASP A 117 -9.51 -10.89 10.13
N ALA A 118 -9.99 -11.97 9.49
CA ALA A 118 -10.18 -12.03 8.05
C ALA A 118 -11.26 -11.05 7.55
N LYS A 119 -12.28 -10.76 8.36
CA LYS A 119 -13.35 -9.82 8.00
C LYS A 119 -12.81 -8.40 7.91
N ALA A 120 -11.97 -7.99 8.87
CA ALA A 120 -11.33 -6.69 8.85
C ALA A 120 -10.41 -6.53 7.62
N MET A 121 -9.65 -7.59 7.27
CA MET A 121 -8.82 -7.60 6.07
C MET A 121 -9.65 -7.46 4.79
N GLN A 122 -10.74 -8.22 4.64
CA GLN A 122 -11.62 -8.15 3.47
C GLN A 122 -12.29 -6.78 3.36
N SER A 123 -12.79 -6.24 4.47
CA SER A 123 -13.37 -4.89 4.50
C SER A 123 -12.36 -3.83 4.03
N PHE A 124 -11.10 -3.93 4.48
CA PHE A 124 -10.03 -3.05 4.04
C PHE A 124 -9.77 -3.14 2.53
N ILE A 125 -9.77 -4.35 1.97
CA ILE A 125 -9.56 -4.58 0.54
C ILE A 125 -10.75 -4.05 -0.29
N GLU A 126 -11.98 -4.35 0.12
CA GLU A 126 -13.18 -4.08 -0.69
C GLU A 126 -13.63 -2.63 -0.60
N SER A 127 -13.64 -2.08 0.62
CA SER A 127 -14.13 -0.73 0.89
C SER A 127 -13.03 0.33 0.88
N GLY A 128 -11.75 -0.12 0.91
CA GLY A 128 -10.65 0.76 1.22
C GLY A 128 -10.64 1.18 2.68
N TRP A 129 -9.73 2.07 3.03
CA TRP A 129 -9.64 2.63 4.36
C TRP A 129 -9.14 4.08 4.30
N GLU A 130 -9.70 4.93 5.16
CA GLU A 130 -9.32 6.33 5.27
C GLU A 130 -9.06 6.68 6.73
N ALA A 131 -7.87 7.16 7.02
CA ALA A 131 -7.48 7.57 8.35
C ALA A 131 -8.23 8.84 8.77
N GLY A 132 -9.03 8.73 9.83
CA GLY A 132 -9.83 9.82 10.39
C GLY A 132 -11.29 9.83 9.95
N ALA A 133 -11.71 9.02 8.96
CA ALA A 133 -13.10 8.96 8.52
C ALA A 133 -14.02 8.17 9.48
N GLU A 134 -13.48 7.18 10.15
CA GLU A 134 -14.23 6.37 11.10
C GLU A 134 -14.00 6.86 12.52
N GLY A 135 -14.48 7.93 13.02
CA GLY A 135 -14.56 8.38 14.43
C GLY A 135 -13.79 7.61 15.53
N GLY A 136 -12.95 6.69 15.12
CA GLY A 136 -12.14 5.81 15.93
C GLY A 136 -10.68 6.17 15.76
N ALA A 137 -9.97 6.14 16.81
CA ALA A 137 -8.57 6.34 17.16
C ALA A 137 -7.46 6.18 16.09
N GLY A 138 -7.76 6.24 14.81
CA GLY A 138 -6.78 6.36 13.73
C GLY A 138 -5.99 7.68 13.77
N ALA A 139 -6.46 8.64 14.56
CA ALA A 139 -5.77 9.88 14.90
C ALA A 139 -5.08 9.80 16.27
N GLY A 140 -5.14 8.65 16.94
CA GLY A 140 -4.51 8.45 18.23
C GLY A 140 -3.01 8.63 18.14
N ALA A 141 -2.44 9.43 19.02
CA ALA A 141 -1.01 9.56 19.22
C ALA A 141 -0.39 8.15 19.33
N GLY A 142 0.23 7.69 18.24
CA GLY A 142 0.89 6.40 18.22
C GLY A 142 1.95 6.34 19.31
N LYS A 143 1.96 5.29 20.10
CA LYS A 143 2.98 5.09 21.11
C LYS A 143 4.30 4.73 20.40
N LYS A 144 5.38 5.42 20.76
CA LYS A 144 6.71 5.07 20.28
C LYS A 144 7.04 3.66 20.77
N ALA A 145 7.31 2.75 19.83
CA ALA A 145 7.83 1.42 20.12
C ALA A 145 9.21 1.27 19.46
N ALA A 146 10.03 0.37 19.97
CA ALA A 146 11.27 0.02 19.29
C ALA A 146 10.91 -0.46 17.87
N GLY A 147 11.37 0.27 16.84
CA GLY A 147 11.09 -0.05 15.44
C GLY A 147 10.00 0.75 14.74
N GLY A 148 9.43 1.78 15.32
CA GLY A 148 8.44 2.63 14.65
C GLY A 148 7.33 3.14 15.55
N THR A 149 6.38 3.85 14.96
CA THR A 149 5.14 4.27 15.65
C THR A 149 4.09 3.18 15.47
N VAL A 150 3.45 2.79 16.57
CA VAL A 150 2.33 1.85 16.58
C VAL A 150 1.04 2.64 16.76
N GLY A 151 0.13 2.50 15.82
CA GLY A 151 -1.25 2.93 15.92
C GLY A 151 -2.19 1.75 15.95
N GLU A 152 -3.39 1.97 16.39
CA GLU A 152 -4.49 1.02 16.27
C GLU A 152 -5.52 1.58 15.28
N PHE A 153 -6.05 0.73 14.44
CA PHE A 153 -7.20 1.01 13.61
C PHE A 153 -8.27 -0.06 13.87
N THR A 154 -9.50 0.18 13.47
CA THR A 154 -10.62 -0.73 13.73
C THR A 154 -10.36 -2.18 13.28
N GLY A 155 -9.49 -2.34 12.26
CA GLY A 155 -9.11 -3.65 11.68
C GLY A 155 -7.92 -4.34 12.32
N GLY A 156 -7.16 -3.70 13.22
CA GLY A 156 -5.95 -4.28 13.78
C GLY A 156 -4.90 -3.25 14.21
N LYS A 157 -3.63 -3.57 13.97
CA LYS A 157 -2.49 -2.72 14.33
C LYS A 157 -1.83 -2.14 13.08
N LEU A 158 -1.41 -0.88 13.18
CA LEU A 158 -0.72 -0.15 12.14
C LEU A 158 0.63 0.31 12.64
N TYR A 159 1.67 -0.01 11.90
CA TYR A 159 3.04 0.39 12.18
C TYR A 159 3.55 1.28 11.05
N SER A 160 4.33 2.30 11.38
CA SER A 160 4.98 3.17 10.39
C SER A 160 6.47 3.29 10.65
N LEU A 161 7.21 3.35 9.55
CA LEU A 161 8.66 3.52 9.53
C LEU A 161 9.02 4.57 8.48
N THR A 162 9.88 5.51 8.84
CA THR A 162 10.43 6.52 7.94
C THR A 162 11.93 6.38 7.81
N LYS A 163 12.53 6.88 6.74
CA LYS A 163 14.00 6.88 6.57
C LYS A 163 14.74 7.70 7.62
N THR A 164 14.12 8.75 8.11
CA THR A 164 14.69 9.65 9.12
C THR A 164 14.42 9.21 10.56
N GLY A 165 13.85 8.00 10.74
CA GLY A 165 13.43 7.50 12.03
C GLY A 165 11.97 7.81 12.35
N PHE A 166 11.62 7.70 13.61
CA PHE A 166 10.27 7.71 14.12
C PHE A 166 9.55 9.05 13.94
N GLN A 167 8.41 9.04 13.28
CA GLN A 167 7.45 10.13 13.38
C GLN A 167 6.30 9.72 14.29
N ALA A 168 6.12 10.47 15.37
CA ALA A 168 5.04 10.27 16.31
C ALA A 168 3.72 10.86 15.75
N GLY A 169 2.66 10.06 15.79
CA GLY A 169 1.31 10.56 16.02
C GLY A 169 0.55 11.35 14.97
N GLY A 170 1.14 11.72 13.84
CA GLY A 170 0.43 12.53 12.82
C GLY A 170 0.47 11.93 11.41
N ALA A 171 1.17 10.83 11.24
CA ALA A 171 1.53 10.29 9.93
C ALA A 171 0.36 9.68 9.13
N PHE A 172 -0.81 9.53 9.72
CA PHE A 172 -1.93 8.84 9.09
C PHE A 172 -3.10 9.75 8.73
N ALA A 173 -3.19 10.95 9.30
CA ALA A 173 -4.29 11.87 9.02
C ALA A 173 -4.35 12.19 7.53
N GLY A 174 -5.54 12.05 6.93
CA GLY A 174 -5.74 12.30 5.51
C GLY A 174 -5.14 11.25 4.56
N THR A 175 -4.81 10.05 5.05
CA THR A 175 -4.35 8.94 4.20
C THR A 175 -5.53 8.08 3.80
N LYS A 176 -5.68 7.83 2.49
CA LYS A 176 -6.72 6.99 1.91
C LYS A 176 -6.09 5.85 1.12
N PHE A 177 -6.60 4.64 1.32
CA PHE A 177 -6.18 3.41 0.65
C PHE A 177 -7.35 2.87 -0.18
N TRP A 178 -7.06 2.32 -1.36
CA TRP A 178 -8.06 1.69 -2.24
C TRP A 178 -7.45 0.58 -3.08
N LYS A 179 -8.29 -0.39 -3.45
CA LYS A 179 -7.89 -1.49 -4.34
C LYS A 179 -7.61 -0.96 -5.75
N ASP A 180 -6.52 -1.40 -6.36
CA ASP A 180 -6.21 -1.10 -7.76
C ASP A 180 -7.26 -1.80 -8.66
N LYS A 181 -7.62 -1.14 -9.75
CA LYS A 181 -8.48 -1.76 -10.77
C LYS A 181 -7.69 -2.87 -11.47
N GLU A 182 -8.29 -4.02 -11.58
CA GLU A 182 -7.75 -5.18 -12.32
C GLU A 182 -7.69 -4.89 -13.81
#